data_4a7b7c633aba8a9b27110b4b152c1593
#
_entry.id   4a7b7c633aba8a9b27110b4b152c1593
#
_cell.length_a   1.000
_cell.length_b   1.000
_cell.length_c   1.000
_cell.angle_alpha   90.00
_cell.angle_beta   90.00
_cell.angle_gamma   90.00
#
_symmetry.space_group_name_H-M   'P 1'
#
loop_
_entity.id
_entity.type
_entity.pdbx_description
1 polymer ?
#
loop_
_entity_poly.entity_id
_entity_poly.type
_entity_poly.pdbx_seq_one_letter_code
_entity_poly.pdbx_strand_id
1 'polypeptide(L)'
;MNDRSGNPRALLKVEDLSVSFGTGEREVKAVRNIDFEINKGETVALVGESGSGKSVTALSAIQLLPYPMAHHPSGSIMFNGEQLLGAGEETLRRIRGNRVGMIFQEPMTSLNPLHTLEKQIGEVLFLHKRLDHSAARTRILELLRQVGLRDAENRLQAYPHQLSGGQRQRVMIAMALANDPDLLIADEPTTALDVTIQAQILALLKELQQERGMSMLLITHDLGIVRKVAERVCVMTNGRLVEQGPTAKIFDNPQHSYTQHLLAAEPKGKPVAAAADAPSIVEAQDLKVWFPIKRGVLRRVVGHIKAVDGVSVDVREGHTVGIVGESGSGKTTLALGLLRMERSEGTIVFLGQNIQGQSWKDLRP
;
A
#
# COMPACT_ATOMS: atom_id res chain seq x y z
N MET A 1 -25.25 26.46 -0.78
CA MET A 1 -26.69 26.36 -1.05
C MET A 1 -27.07 24.90 -0.89
N ASN A 2 -27.79 24.56 0.16
CA ASN A 2 -28.31 23.20 0.34
C ASN A 2 -29.48 22.99 -0.63
N ASP A 3 -29.44 21.87 -1.34
CA ASP A 3 -30.61 21.40 -2.06
C ASP A 3 -31.73 21.15 -1.05
N ARG A 4 -32.95 21.50 -1.39
CA ARG A 4 -34.14 21.41 -0.52
C ARG A 4 -34.55 19.98 -0.12
N SER A 5 -33.78 18.97 -0.60
CA SER A 5 -33.98 17.53 -0.32
C SER A 5 -33.25 17.00 0.92
N GLY A 6 -32.40 17.79 1.59
CA GLY A 6 -31.67 17.36 2.80
C GLY A 6 -30.58 16.28 2.56
N ASN A 7 -30.34 15.92 1.33
CA ASN A 7 -29.30 14.93 0.99
C ASN A 7 -27.92 15.62 0.95
N PRO A 8 -26.88 15.12 1.63
CA PRO A 8 -25.55 15.69 1.55
C PRO A 8 -25.07 15.63 0.08
N ARG A 9 -24.70 16.80 -0.46
CA ARG A 9 -24.21 16.86 -1.85
C ARG A 9 -22.92 16.04 -1.98
N ALA A 10 -22.92 15.05 -2.86
CA ALA A 10 -21.76 14.20 -3.14
C ALA A 10 -20.54 15.06 -3.50
N LEU A 11 -19.38 14.77 -2.89
CA LEU A 11 -18.11 15.39 -3.22
C LEU A 11 -17.58 14.86 -4.55
N LEU A 12 -17.58 13.52 -4.70
CA LEU A 12 -17.26 12.84 -5.95
C LEU A 12 -18.48 11.99 -6.35
N LYS A 13 -18.91 12.12 -7.61
CA LYS A 13 -19.98 11.32 -8.19
C LYS A 13 -19.50 10.73 -9.52
N VAL A 14 -19.57 9.42 -9.62
CA VAL A 14 -19.22 8.65 -10.82
C VAL A 14 -20.48 7.98 -11.33
N GLU A 15 -20.84 8.21 -12.59
CA GLU A 15 -22.06 7.68 -13.22
C GLU A 15 -21.70 7.03 -14.56
N ASP A 16 -22.19 5.81 -14.76
CA ASP A 16 -22.05 5.01 -15.99
C ASP A 16 -20.60 4.93 -16.52
N LEU A 17 -19.62 4.95 -15.62
CA LEU A 17 -18.22 5.01 -16.03
C LEU A 17 -17.78 3.70 -16.68
N SER A 18 -17.31 3.83 -17.92
CA SER A 18 -16.63 2.74 -18.64
C SER A 18 -15.24 3.18 -19.08
N VAL A 19 -14.27 2.27 -18.96
CA VAL A 19 -12.88 2.50 -19.35
C VAL A 19 -12.39 1.33 -20.18
N SER A 20 -11.84 1.65 -21.35
CA SER A 20 -11.21 0.68 -22.25
C SER A 20 -9.78 1.08 -22.58
N PHE A 21 -8.95 0.08 -22.87
CA PHE A 21 -7.58 0.25 -23.39
C PHE A 21 -7.46 -0.38 -24.77
N GLY A 22 -6.81 0.33 -25.69
CA GLY A 22 -6.67 -0.08 -27.09
C GLY A 22 -7.97 0.05 -27.87
N THR A 23 -8.00 -0.49 -29.09
CA THR A 23 -9.13 -0.40 -30.02
C THR A 23 -9.30 -1.68 -30.83
N GLY A 24 -10.50 -1.92 -31.34
CA GLY A 24 -10.83 -3.07 -32.19
C GLY A 24 -10.72 -4.40 -31.46
N GLU A 25 -10.16 -5.42 -32.09
CA GLU A 25 -10.06 -6.79 -31.51
C GLU A 25 -9.14 -6.87 -30.28
N ARG A 26 -8.28 -5.87 -30.07
CA ARG A 26 -7.37 -5.80 -28.90
C ARG A 26 -7.89 -4.90 -27.78
N GLU A 27 -9.13 -4.45 -27.87
CA GLU A 27 -9.73 -3.63 -26.83
C GLU A 27 -9.94 -4.44 -25.54
N VAL A 28 -9.41 -3.91 -24.43
CA VAL A 28 -9.60 -4.46 -23.09
C VAL A 28 -10.52 -3.54 -22.30
N LYS A 29 -11.73 -4.00 -22.00
CA LYS A 29 -12.71 -3.28 -21.17
C LYS A 29 -12.38 -3.45 -19.68
N ALA A 30 -11.64 -2.52 -19.12
CA ALA A 30 -11.15 -2.57 -17.75
C ALA A 30 -12.21 -2.16 -16.70
N VAL A 31 -13.11 -1.23 -17.07
CA VAL A 31 -14.26 -0.80 -16.24
C VAL A 31 -15.51 -0.75 -17.09
N ARG A 32 -16.65 -1.17 -16.54
CA ARG A 32 -17.88 -1.41 -17.29
C ARG A 32 -19.09 -0.87 -16.53
N ASN A 33 -19.58 0.31 -16.91
CA ASN A 33 -20.81 0.93 -16.42
C ASN A 33 -20.93 0.90 -14.90
N ILE A 34 -19.99 1.54 -14.19
CA ILE A 34 -19.99 1.62 -12.74
C ILE A 34 -20.54 2.96 -12.25
N ASP A 35 -21.28 2.87 -11.14
CA ASP A 35 -21.89 4.01 -10.47
C ASP A 35 -21.54 3.97 -8.98
N PHE A 36 -20.94 5.04 -8.47
CA PHE A 36 -20.72 5.24 -7.04
C PHE A 36 -20.54 6.71 -6.70
N GLU A 37 -20.68 7.05 -5.44
CA GLU A 37 -20.46 8.40 -4.95
C GLU A 37 -19.70 8.41 -3.62
N ILE A 38 -19.05 9.52 -3.33
CA ILE A 38 -18.37 9.78 -2.06
C ILE A 38 -18.91 11.10 -1.51
N ASN A 39 -19.44 11.08 -0.31
CA ASN A 39 -19.92 12.26 0.38
C ASN A 39 -18.77 12.98 1.10
N LYS A 40 -18.97 14.25 1.48
CA LYS A 40 -17.98 14.99 2.25
C LYS A 40 -17.71 14.32 3.60
N GLY A 41 -16.42 14.14 3.92
CA GLY A 41 -15.97 13.51 5.16
C GLY A 41 -16.15 12.00 5.22
N GLU A 42 -16.64 11.36 4.15
CA GLU A 42 -16.89 9.92 4.08
C GLU A 42 -15.64 9.16 3.61
N THR A 43 -15.39 7.98 4.18
CA THR A 43 -14.46 7.01 3.64
C THR A 43 -15.21 5.90 2.91
N VAL A 44 -15.01 5.78 1.61
CA VAL A 44 -15.52 4.70 0.77
C VAL A 44 -14.39 3.76 0.40
N ALA A 45 -14.55 2.46 0.64
CA ALA A 45 -13.60 1.46 0.19
C ALA A 45 -14.02 0.85 -1.14
N LEU A 46 -13.06 0.71 -2.06
CA LEU A 46 -13.21 -0.02 -3.32
C LEU A 46 -12.41 -1.32 -3.21
N VAL A 47 -13.10 -2.47 -3.16
CA VAL A 47 -12.49 -3.78 -2.90
C VAL A 47 -12.70 -4.76 -4.03
N GLY A 48 -11.87 -5.79 -4.11
CA GLY A 48 -11.94 -6.85 -5.11
C GLY A 48 -10.55 -7.41 -5.42
N GLU A 49 -10.49 -8.49 -6.19
CA GLU A 49 -9.23 -9.11 -6.61
C GLU A 49 -8.35 -8.20 -7.47
N SER A 50 -7.07 -8.56 -7.61
CA SER A 50 -6.16 -7.87 -8.55
C SER A 50 -6.73 -7.95 -9.97
N GLY A 51 -6.63 -6.84 -10.72
CA GLY A 51 -7.19 -6.75 -12.07
C GLY A 51 -8.69 -6.51 -12.15
N SER A 52 -9.42 -6.33 -11.03
CA SER A 52 -10.87 -6.05 -11.06
C SER A 52 -11.26 -4.65 -11.54
N GLY A 53 -10.29 -3.75 -11.78
CA GLY A 53 -10.52 -2.39 -12.30
C GLY A 53 -10.43 -1.26 -11.26
N LYS A 54 -10.11 -1.53 -10.00
CA LYS A 54 -10.08 -0.54 -8.89
C LYS A 54 -9.16 0.64 -9.14
N SER A 55 -7.87 0.39 -9.40
CA SER A 55 -6.87 1.45 -9.66
C SER A 55 -7.19 2.21 -10.95
N VAL A 56 -7.72 1.51 -11.98
CA VAL A 56 -8.19 2.16 -13.21
C VAL A 56 -9.33 3.14 -12.92
N THR A 57 -10.28 2.74 -12.09
CA THR A 57 -11.38 3.61 -11.63
C THR A 57 -10.86 4.84 -10.90
N ALA A 58 -9.92 4.67 -9.98
CA ALA A 58 -9.31 5.77 -9.21
C ALA A 58 -8.53 6.75 -10.12
N LEU A 59 -7.69 6.23 -11.02
CA LEU A 59 -6.94 7.04 -11.97
C LEU A 59 -7.86 7.76 -12.97
N SER A 60 -8.99 7.15 -13.34
CA SER A 60 -10.02 7.80 -14.16
C SER A 60 -10.63 9.01 -13.44
N ALA A 61 -10.87 8.91 -12.13
CA ALA A 61 -11.46 9.98 -11.33
C ALA A 61 -10.66 11.29 -11.40
N ILE A 62 -9.36 11.20 -11.61
CA ILE A 62 -8.46 12.35 -11.75
C ILE A 62 -7.81 12.44 -13.13
N GLN A 63 -8.29 11.67 -14.11
CA GLN A 63 -7.81 11.67 -15.50
C GLN A 63 -6.29 11.44 -15.62
N LEU A 64 -5.73 10.48 -14.87
CA LEU A 64 -4.32 10.09 -14.90
C LEU A 64 -4.04 8.78 -15.63
N LEU A 65 -4.98 8.27 -16.42
CA LEU A 65 -4.75 7.12 -17.28
C LEU A 65 -3.81 7.46 -18.46
N PRO A 66 -3.14 6.46 -19.07
CA PRO A 66 -2.25 6.67 -20.22
C PRO A 66 -3.05 6.96 -21.51
N TYR A 67 -3.47 8.20 -21.70
CA TYR A 67 -4.15 8.64 -22.92
C TYR A 67 -3.16 8.79 -24.08
N PRO A 68 -3.54 8.50 -25.35
CA PRO A 68 -4.87 8.07 -25.83
C PRO A 68 -5.12 6.55 -25.79
N MET A 69 -4.19 5.75 -25.24
CA MET A 69 -4.37 4.30 -25.18
C MET A 69 -5.58 3.93 -24.31
N ALA A 70 -5.76 4.62 -23.19
CA ALA A 70 -6.99 4.58 -22.40
C ALA A 70 -8.03 5.52 -22.99
N HIS A 71 -9.29 5.13 -22.96
CA HIS A 71 -10.42 5.97 -23.35
C HIS A 71 -11.67 5.62 -22.55
N HIS A 72 -12.64 6.53 -22.54
CA HIS A 72 -13.89 6.37 -21.82
C HIS A 72 -15.05 6.24 -22.83
N PRO A 73 -15.53 5.04 -23.13
CA PRO A 73 -16.68 4.83 -24.01
C PRO A 73 -17.97 5.48 -23.50
N SER A 74 -18.15 5.53 -22.17
CA SER A 74 -19.26 6.20 -21.51
C SER A 74 -18.83 6.73 -20.14
N GLY A 75 -19.67 7.56 -19.54
CA GLY A 75 -19.56 7.97 -18.15
C GLY A 75 -19.56 9.49 -17.90
N SER A 76 -19.69 9.79 -16.62
CA SER A 76 -19.57 11.14 -16.06
C SER A 76 -18.82 11.04 -14.72
N ILE A 77 -17.92 11.97 -14.48
CA ILE A 77 -17.19 12.10 -13.23
C ILE A 77 -17.30 13.53 -12.74
N MET A 78 -18.12 13.73 -11.71
CA MET A 78 -18.35 15.05 -11.11
C MET A 78 -17.59 15.17 -9.80
N PHE A 79 -16.74 16.17 -9.67
CA PHE A 79 -16.06 16.51 -8.42
C PHE A 79 -16.53 17.87 -7.93
N ASN A 80 -17.17 17.91 -6.77
CA ASN A 80 -17.77 19.12 -6.18
C ASN A 80 -18.67 19.91 -7.17
N GLY A 81 -19.36 19.20 -8.07
CA GLY A 81 -20.24 19.78 -9.10
C GLY A 81 -19.55 20.21 -10.40
N GLU A 82 -18.24 19.92 -10.55
CA GLU A 82 -17.48 20.20 -11.77
C GLU A 82 -17.17 18.87 -12.50
N GLN A 83 -17.47 18.81 -13.81
CA GLN A 83 -17.21 17.63 -14.64
C GLN A 83 -15.72 17.49 -14.94
N LEU A 84 -15.15 16.31 -14.62
CA LEU A 84 -13.72 16.01 -14.81
C LEU A 84 -13.46 15.23 -16.10
N LEU A 85 -14.39 14.36 -16.50
CA LEU A 85 -14.22 13.57 -17.71
C LEU A 85 -14.29 14.49 -18.93
N GLY A 86 -13.20 14.56 -19.70
CA GLY A 86 -13.06 15.48 -20.83
C GLY A 86 -12.74 16.94 -20.44
N ALA A 87 -12.48 17.21 -19.16
CA ALA A 87 -12.08 18.55 -18.72
C ALA A 87 -10.72 18.97 -19.31
N GLY A 88 -10.55 20.27 -19.54
CA GLY A 88 -9.28 20.84 -19.99
C GLY A 88 -8.18 20.74 -18.92
N GLU A 89 -6.92 20.81 -19.38
CA GLU A 89 -5.76 20.62 -18.51
C GLU A 89 -5.67 21.65 -17.37
N GLU A 90 -6.15 22.87 -17.57
CA GLU A 90 -6.19 23.91 -16.53
C GLU A 90 -7.10 23.50 -15.36
N THR A 91 -8.29 22.96 -15.65
CA THR A 91 -9.20 22.41 -14.65
C THR A 91 -8.57 21.23 -13.90
N LEU A 92 -7.99 20.29 -14.65
CA LEU A 92 -7.35 19.11 -14.07
C LEU A 92 -6.16 19.49 -13.18
N ARG A 93 -5.33 20.45 -13.58
CA ARG A 93 -4.21 20.97 -12.78
C ARG A 93 -4.69 21.62 -11.49
N ARG A 94 -5.79 22.35 -11.51
CA ARG A 94 -6.39 22.97 -10.31
C ARG A 94 -6.88 21.91 -9.29
N ILE A 95 -7.21 20.70 -9.76
CA ILE A 95 -7.74 19.61 -8.94
C ILE A 95 -6.66 18.63 -8.49
N ARG A 96 -5.82 18.15 -9.42
CA ARG A 96 -4.75 17.18 -9.16
C ARG A 96 -3.70 17.78 -8.20
N GLY A 97 -3.41 17.06 -7.12
CA GLY A 97 -2.42 17.47 -6.11
C GLY A 97 -2.82 18.69 -5.28
N ASN A 98 -3.98 19.30 -5.52
CA ASN A 98 -4.51 20.43 -4.76
C ASN A 98 -5.80 20.03 -4.03
N ARG A 99 -6.89 19.83 -4.78
CA ARG A 99 -8.19 19.44 -4.21
C ARG A 99 -8.35 17.93 -4.05
N VAL A 100 -7.64 17.15 -4.86
CA VAL A 100 -7.55 15.68 -4.80
C VAL A 100 -6.10 15.29 -4.63
N GLY A 101 -5.75 14.71 -3.48
CA GLY A 101 -4.46 14.07 -3.24
C GLY A 101 -4.53 12.59 -3.62
N MET A 102 -3.40 12.01 -4.03
CA MET A 102 -3.32 10.58 -4.33
C MET A 102 -2.09 9.95 -3.70
N ILE A 103 -2.31 8.82 -3.03
CA ILE A 103 -1.27 7.88 -2.57
C ILE A 103 -1.28 6.72 -3.56
N PHE A 104 -0.15 6.52 -4.25
CA PHE A 104 0.01 5.46 -5.24
C PHE A 104 0.44 4.14 -4.58
N GLN A 105 0.17 3.04 -5.24
CA GLN A 105 0.43 1.67 -4.77
C GLN A 105 1.91 1.42 -4.42
N GLU A 106 2.85 1.98 -5.20
CA GLU A 106 4.28 1.74 -5.00
C GLU A 106 5.05 3.03 -4.66
N PRO A 107 5.54 3.20 -3.42
CA PRO A 107 6.35 4.38 -3.05
C PRO A 107 7.67 4.49 -3.82
N MET A 108 8.20 3.35 -4.29
CA MET A 108 9.48 3.33 -5.02
C MET A 108 9.40 3.98 -6.39
N THR A 109 8.26 3.86 -7.06
CA THR A 109 8.01 4.42 -8.40
C THR A 109 7.40 5.82 -8.34
N SER A 110 6.78 6.18 -7.20
CA SER A 110 6.08 7.45 -7.01
C SER A 110 7.01 8.58 -6.55
N LEU A 111 8.12 8.26 -5.89
CA LEU A 111 9.12 9.24 -5.47
C LEU A 111 10.26 9.32 -6.50
N ASN A 112 10.61 10.54 -6.91
CA ASN A 112 11.76 10.74 -7.81
C ASN A 112 13.08 10.44 -7.06
N PRO A 113 13.85 9.41 -7.47
CA PRO A 113 15.08 9.01 -6.74
C PRO A 113 16.19 10.07 -6.80
N LEU A 114 16.12 11.02 -7.71
CA LEU A 114 17.12 12.07 -7.93
C LEU A 114 16.79 13.38 -7.20
N HIS A 115 15.65 13.48 -6.55
CA HIS A 115 15.22 14.67 -5.83
C HIS A 115 15.20 14.42 -4.31
N THR A 116 15.59 15.44 -3.54
CA THR A 116 15.47 15.43 -2.08
C THR A 116 13.99 15.49 -1.65
N LEU A 117 13.71 15.13 -0.40
CA LEU A 117 12.34 15.20 0.14
C LEU A 117 11.82 16.65 0.13
N GLU A 118 12.65 17.62 0.52
CA GLU A 118 12.30 19.04 0.50
C GLU A 118 11.89 19.49 -0.91
N LYS A 119 12.65 19.08 -1.93
CA LYS A 119 12.35 19.44 -3.31
C LYS A 119 11.02 18.86 -3.78
N GLN A 120 10.76 17.57 -3.52
CA GLN A 120 9.56 16.90 -4.00
C GLN A 120 8.27 17.42 -3.32
N ILE A 121 8.30 17.59 -1.97
CA ILE A 121 7.14 18.13 -1.25
C ILE A 121 6.96 19.61 -1.59
N GLY A 122 8.08 20.35 -1.71
CA GLY A 122 8.07 21.78 -2.04
C GLY A 122 7.48 22.06 -3.42
N GLU A 123 7.74 21.21 -4.41
CA GLU A 123 7.21 21.37 -5.77
C GLU A 123 5.69 21.45 -5.78
N VAL A 124 5.01 20.59 -5.00
CA VAL A 124 3.56 20.59 -4.86
C VAL A 124 3.05 21.89 -4.23
N LEU A 125 3.75 22.41 -3.21
CA LEU A 125 3.40 23.66 -2.52
C LEU A 125 3.66 24.89 -3.40
N PHE A 126 4.76 24.93 -4.13
CA PHE A 126 5.08 26.03 -5.06
C PHE A 126 4.06 26.11 -6.20
N LEU A 127 3.70 24.96 -6.77
CA LEU A 127 2.77 24.89 -7.91
C LEU A 127 1.37 25.41 -7.53
N HIS A 128 0.86 25.03 -6.36
CA HIS A 128 -0.55 25.25 -6.01
C HIS A 128 -0.79 26.37 -5.00
N LYS A 129 0.08 26.51 -4.00
CA LYS A 129 -0.06 27.53 -2.93
C LYS A 129 0.78 28.79 -3.20
N ARG A 130 1.69 28.73 -4.17
CA ARG A 130 2.60 29.84 -4.49
C ARG A 130 3.39 30.37 -3.27
N LEU A 131 3.73 29.47 -2.35
CA LEU A 131 4.49 29.83 -1.15
C LEU A 131 5.91 30.22 -1.54
N ASP A 132 6.52 31.14 -0.78
CA ASP A 132 7.95 31.36 -0.85
C ASP A 132 8.73 30.20 -0.22
N HIS A 133 10.04 30.17 -0.42
CA HIS A 133 10.89 29.06 0.05
C HIS A 133 10.84 28.88 1.58
N SER A 134 10.74 29.96 2.35
CA SER A 134 10.71 29.92 3.81
C SER A 134 9.40 29.32 4.32
N ALA A 135 8.27 29.82 3.81
CA ALA A 135 6.95 29.32 4.15
C ALA A 135 6.76 27.86 3.70
N ALA A 136 7.24 27.52 2.50
CA ALA A 136 7.21 26.14 2.02
C ALA A 136 8.01 25.20 2.92
N ARG A 137 9.23 25.60 3.33
CA ARG A 137 10.07 24.80 4.23
C ARG A 137 9.40 24.57 5.60
N THR A 138 8.79 25.60 6.17
CA THR A 138 8.02 25.50 7.42
C THR A 138 6.89 24.48 7.26
N ARG A 139 6.10 24.60 6.17
CA ARG A 139 5.00 23.69 5.88
C ARG A 139 5.47 22.25 5.64
N ILE A 140 6.58 22.04 4.95
CA ILE A 140 7.18 20.71 4.74
C ILE A 140 7.54 20.07 6.08
N LEU A 141 8.16 20.80 6.99
CA LEU A 141 8.51 20.29 8.32
C LEU A 141 7.26 19.92 9.14
N GLU A 142 6.21 20.72 9.09
CA GLU A 142 4.92 20.40 9.72
C GLU A 142 4.35 19.09 9.17
N LEU A 143 4.28 18.95 7.84
CA LEU A 143 3.78 17.75 7.17
C LEU A 143 4.59 16.50 7.55
N LEU A 144 5.92 16.58 7.52
CA LEU A 144 6.78 15.46 7.87
C LEU A 144 6.62 15.05 9.34
N ARG A 145 6.41 16.00 10.25
CA ARG A 145 6.11 15.72 11.66
C ARG A 145 4.73 15.10 11.83
N GLN A 146 3.70 15.62 11.14
CA GLN A 146 2.34 15.09 11.16
C GLN A 146 2.29 13.62 10.71
N VAL A 147 3.05 13.25 9.67
CA VAL A 147 3.14 11.85 9.25
C VAL A 147 4.07 11.01 10.13
N GLY A 148 4.61 11.57 11.22
CA GLY A 148 5.46 10.87 12.19
C GLY A 148 6.85 10.52 11.67
N LEU A 149 7.41 11.32 10.76
CA LEU A 149 8.80 11.18 10.35
C LEU A 149 9.70 11.82 11.41
N ARG A 150 10.43 11.00 12.17
CA ARG A 150 11.38 11.47 13.17
C ARG A 150 12.55 12.20 12.51
N ASP A 151 13.09 13.21 13.19
CA ASP A 151 14.23 14.04 12.72
C ASP A 151 13.97 14.70 11.36
N ALA A 152 12.76 15.23 11.16
CA ALA A 152 12.32 15.83 9.89
C ALA A 152 13.31 16.86 9.35
N GLU A 153 13.91 17.70 10.24
CA GLU A 153 14.91 18.71 9.89
C GLU A 153 16.14 18.11 9.19
N ASN A 154 16.66 17.00 9.73
CA ASN A 154 17.83 16.32 9.19
C ASN A 154 17.50 15.50 7.94
N ARG A 155 16.20 15.26 7.67
CA ARG A 155 15.72 14.46 6.54
C ARG A 155 15.36 15.28 5.31
N LEU A 156 15.26 16.59 5.40
CA LEU A 156 14.88 17.45 4.25
C LEU A 156 15.75 17.21 3.02
N GLN A 157 17.06 17.05 3.21
CA GLN A 157 18.03 16.81 2.13
C GLN A 157 18.24 15.32 1.82
N ALA A 158 17.51 14.43 2.49
CA ALA A 158 17.59 13.01 2.20
C ALA A 158 16.92 12.67 0.86
N TYR A 159 17.46 11.65 0.21
CA TYR A 159 16.90 11.04 -1.01
C TYR A 159 16.04 9.83 -0.66
N PRO A 160 15.08 9.43 -1.52
CA PRO A 160 14.20 8.30 -1.26
C PRO A 160 14.93 6.98 -0.92
N HIS A 161 16.06 6.71 -1.56
CA HIS A 161 16.84 5.48 -1.32
C HIS A 161 17.47 5.40 0.08
N GLN A 162 17.57 6.53 0.80
CA GLN A 162 18.08 6.60 2.17
C GLN A 162 17.02 6.33 3.24
N LEU A 163 15.75 6.11 2.82
CA LEU A 163 14.61 5.88 3.69
C LEU A 163 14.19 4.41 3.69
N SER A 164 13.64 3.94 4.82
CA SER A 164 12.93 2.65 4.87
C SER A 164 11.61 2.71 4.07
N GLY A 165 11.02 1.54 3.76
CA GLY A 165 9.73 1.47 3.07
C GLY A 165 8.64 2.28 3.77
N GLY A 166 8.47 2.09 5.08
CA GLY A 166 7.48 2.85 5.86
C GLY A 166 7.78 4.36 5.92
N GLN A 167 9.05 4.77 5.93
CA GLN A 167 9.40 6.20 5.85
C GLN A 167 9.06 6.80 4.49
N ARG A 168 9.32 6.08 3.38
CA ARG A 168 8.91 6.53 2.03
C ARG A 168 7.40 6.67 1.93
N GLN A 169 6.66 5.72 2.50
CA GLN A 169 5.20 5.79 2.54
C GLN A 169 4.71 7.04 3.27
N ARG A 170 5.29 7.36 4.44
CA ARG A 170 4.97 8.57 5.19
C ARG A 170 5.28 9.84 4.40
N VAL A 171 6.38 9.88 3.66
CA VAL A 171 6.70 11.01 2.76
C VAL A 171 5.69 11.14 1.64
N MET A 172 5.27 10.03 1.01
CA MET A 172 4.25 10.06 -0.04
C MET A 172 2.89 10.54 0.51
N ILE A 173 2.53 10.13 1.73
CA ILE A 173 1.35 10.66 2.42
C ILE A 173 1.48 12.17 2.66
N ALA A 174 2.65 12.66 3.13
CA ALA A 174 2.91 14.08 3.32
C ALA A 174 2.74 14.88 2.02
N MET A 175 3.25 14.35 0.90
CA MET A 175 3.06 14.95 -0.43
C MET A 175 1.58 15.01 -0.84
N ALA A 176 0.86 13.91 -0.67
CA ALA A 176 -0.57 13.85 -1.01
C ALA A 176 -1.42 14.83 -0.19
N LEU A 177 -1.00 15.11 1.04
CA LEU A 177 -1.68 16.02 1.98
C LEU A 177 -1.17 17.47 1.97
N ALA A 178 -0.16 17.78 1.14
CA ALA A 178 0.55 19.07 1.19
C ALA A 178 -0.37 20.29 1.06
N ASN A 179 -1.40 20.18 0.21
CA ASN A 179 -2.34 21.26 -0.11
C ASN A 179 -3.69 21.15 0.62
N ASP A 180 -3.80 20.30 1.64
CA ASP A 180 -5.03 20.07 2.41
C ASP A 180 -6.21 19.68 1.48
N PRO A 181 -6.14 18.52 0.79
CA PRO A 181 -7.12 18.13 -0.22
C PRO A 181 -8.50 17.85 0.39
N ASP A 182 -9.57 18.05 -0.41
CA ASP A 182 -10.93 17.66 -0.02
C ASP A 182 -11.14 16.14 -0.11
N LEU A 183 -10.43 15.48 -1.05
CA LEU A 183 -10.47 14.03 -1.27
C LEU A 183 -9.06 13.47 -1.31
N LEU A 184 -8.83 12.41 -0.55
CA LEU A 184 -7.64 11.57 -0.65
C LEU A 184 -7.99 10.25 -1.33
N ILE A 185 -7.35 9.95 -2.45
CA ILE A 185 -7.38 8.63 -3.07
C ILE A 185 -6.18 7.84 -2.57
N ALA A 186 -6.41 6.75 -1.86
CA ALA A 186 -5.38 5.88 -1.31
C ALA A 186 -5.42 4.51 -2.01
N ASP A 187 -4.56 4.33 -3.00
CA ASP A 187 -4.48 3.10 -3.78
C ASP A 187 -3.47 2.14 -3.14
N GLU A 188 -3.99 1.13 -2.46
CA GLU A 188 -3.22 0.15 -1.70
C GLU A 188 -2.12 0.76 -0.81
N PRO A 189 -2.47 1.71 0.09
CA PRO A 189 -1.49 2.56 0.78
C PRO A 189 -0.57 1.81 1.73
N THR A 190 -0.76 0.51 1.93
CA THR A 190 0.00 -0.31 2.88
C THR A 190 0.61 -1.55 2.25
N THR A 191 0.52 -1.70 0.93
CA THR A 191 1.13 -2.84 0.20
C THR A 191 2.64 -2.83 0.39
N ALA A 192 3.23 -4.02 0.59
CA ALA A 192 4.65 -4.26 0.87
C ALA A 192 5.18 -3.67 2.20
N LEU A 193 4.30 -3.29 3.12
CA LEU A 193 4.66 -2.93 4.49
C LEU A 193 4.42 -4.09 5.46
N ASP A 194 5.17 -4.13 6.54
CA ASP A 194 4.88 -5.07 7.62
C ASP A 194 3.61 -4.65 8.39
N VAL A 195 3.00 -5.63 9.08
CA VAL A 195 1.70 -5.47 9.75
C VAL A 195 1.70 -4.31 10.76
N THR A 196 2.82 -4.09 11.46
CA THR A 196 2.93 -3.02 12.46
C THR A 196 2.90 -1.64 11.79
N ILE A 197 3.70 -1.46 10.74
CA ILE A 197 3.74 -0.20 9.98
C ILE A 197 2.41 0.01 9.24
N GLN A 198 1.81 -1.05 8.67
CA GLN A 198 0.49 -1.00 8.07
C GLN A 198 -0.57 -0.44 9.03
N ALA A 199 -0.64 -0.98 10.26
CA ALA A 199 -1.57 -0.51 11.27
C ALA A 199 -1.33 0.98 11.63
N GLN A 200 -0.07 1.40 11.75
CA GLN A 200 0.30 2.79 12.03
C GLN A 200 -0.11 3.74 10.89
N ILE A 201 0.12 3.35 9.62
CA ILE A 201 -0.25 4.16 8.46
C ILE A 201 -1.78 4.33 8.37
N LEU A 202 -2.54 3.27 8.59
CA LEU A 202 -4.00 3.33 8.55
C LEU A 202 -4.58 4.18 9.69
N ALA A 203 -4.04 4.06 10.89
CA ALA A 203 -4.42 4.90 12.02
C ALA A 203 -4.14 6.38 11.72
N LEU A 204 -2.95 6.69 11.17
CA LEU A 204 -2.57 8.03 10.74
C LEU A 204 -3.51 8.58 9.67
N LEU A 205 -3.85 7.80 8.65
CA LEU A 205 -4.77 8.26 7.59
C LEU A 205 -6.17 8.56 8.14
N LYS A 206 -6.66 7.72 9.06
CA LYS A 206 -7.95 7.94 9.72
C LYS A 206 -7.94 9.18 10.61
N GLU A 207 -6.90 9.39 11.40
CA GLU A 207 -6.71 10.58 12.24
C GLU A 207 -6.71 11.84 11.39
N LEU A 208 -5.88 11.89 10.35
CA LEU A 208 -5.78 13.05 9.44
C LEU A 208 -7.07 13.30 8.66
N GLN A 209 -7.81 12.24 8.28
CA GLN A 209 -9.11 12.34 7.65
C GLN A 209 -10.14 13.03 8.57
N GLN A 210 -10.17 12.62 9.85
CA GLN A 210 -11.08 13.21 10.83
C GLN A 210 -10.71 14.66 11.20
N GLU A 211 -9.42 14.93 11.44
CA GLU A 211 -8.93 16.26 11.81
C GLU A 211 -9.20 17.30 10.71
N ARG A 212 -9.08 16.91 9.44
CA ARG A 212 -9.21 17.83 8.29
C ARG A 212 -10.62 17.82 7.68
N GLY A 213 -11.51 16.92 8.11
CA GLY A 213 -12.82 16.72 7.48
C GLY A 213 -12.72 16.27 6.02
N MET A 214 -11.62 15.64 5.66
CA MET A 214 -11.30 15.16 4.31
C MET A 214 -12.09 13.88 3.99
N SER A 215 -12.50 13.70 2.74
CA SER A 215 -13.08 12.43 2.28
C SER A 215 -11.98 11.50 1.80
N MET A 216 -12.23 10.17 1.81
CA MET A 216 -11.23 9.20 1.36
C MET A 216 -11.83 8.12 0.46
N LEU A 217 -11.18 7.86 -0.67
CA LEU A 217 -11.38 6.64 -1.48
C LEU A 217 -10.22 5.69 -1.17
N LEU A 218 -10.52 4.63 -0.42
CA LEU A 218 -9.55 3.61 -0.05
C LEU A 218 -9.66 2.42 -1.00
N ILE A 219 -8.60 2.12 -1.73
CA ILE A 219 -8.51 0.92 -2.55
C ILE A 219 -7.64 -0.08 -1.81
N THR A 220 -8.18 -1.28 -1.59
CA THR A 220 -7.45 -2.36 -0.93
C THR A 220 -8.08 -3.72 -1.24
N HIS A 221 -7.29 -4.77 -1.12
CA HIS A 221 -7.75 -6.15 -1.13
C HIS A 221 -7.88 -6.73 0.30
N ASP A 222 -7.46 -5.99 1.33
CA ASP A 222 -7.53 -6.40 2.74
C ASP A 222 -8.87 -5.97 3.37
N LEU A 223 -9.77 -6.94 3.50
CA LEU A 223 -11.11 -6.74 4.07
C LEU A 223 -11.07 -6.41 5.56
N GLY A 224 -10.04 -6.86 6.28
CA GLY A 224 -9.85 -6.53 7.68
C GLY A 224 -9.57 -5.03 7.90
N ILE A 225 -8.87 -4.40 6.96
CA ILE A 225 -8.66 -2.95 6.91
C ILE A 225 -9.98 -2.22 6.66
N VAL A 226 -10.71 -2.66 5.63
CA VAL A 226 -11.96 -2.03 5.21
C VAL A 226 -12.96 -1.96 6.37
N ARG A 227 -13.12 -3.05 7.11
CA ARG A 227 -14.01 -3.14 8.27
C ARG A 227 -13.71 -2.12 9.36
N LYS A 228 -12.44 -1.69 9.50
CA LYS A 228 -11.98 -0.75 10.53
C LYS A 228 -12.03 0.72 10.11
N VAL A 229 -11.94 0.99 8.80
CA VAL A 229 -11.66 2.34 8.29
C VAL A 229 -12.81 2.89 7.46
N ALA A 230 -13.52 2.07 6.67
CA ALA A 230 -14.51 2.54 5.71
C ALA A 230 -15.94 2.52 6.25
N GLU A 231 -16.70 3.57 5.98
CA GLU A 231 -18.12 3.65 6.25
C GLU A 231 -18.96 2.88 5.21
N ARG A 232 -18.53 2.92 3.94
CA ARG A 232 -19.18 2.23 2.82
C ARG A 232 -18.17 1.45 2.01
N VAL A 233 -18.66 0.37 1.39
CA VAL A 233 -17.86 -0.53 0.55
C VAL A 233 -18.50 -0.66 -0.83
N CYS A 234 -17.66 -0.61 -1.85
CA CYS A 234 -17.97 -0.92 -3.23
C CYS A 234 -17.17 -2.16 -3.64
N VAL A 235 -17.82 -3.25 -3.98
CA VAL A 235 -17.19 -4.52 -4.37
C VAL A 235 -17.11 -4.61 -5.89
N MET A 236 -15.88 -4.75 -6.41
CA MET A 236 -15.62 -4.84 -7.85
C MET A 236 -15.11 -6.22 -8.26
N THR A 237 -15.60 -6.71 -9.38
CA THR A 237 -15.07 -7.88 -10.09
C THR A 237 -15.28 -7.74 -11.60
N ASN A 238 -14.27 -8.15 -12.39
CA ASN A 238 -14.34 -8.12 -13.87
C ASN A 238 -14.75 -6.75 -14.43
N GLY A 239 -14.26 -5.66 -13.83
CA GLY A 239 -14.58 -4.29 -14.25
C GLY A 239 -15.97 -3.80 -13.87
N ARG A 240 -16.75 -4.55 -13.10
CA ARG A 240 -18.11 -4.18 -12.67
C ARG A 240 -18.17 -3.98 -11.17
N LEU A 241 -19.01 -3.06 -10.76
CA LEU A 241 -19.40 -2.93 -9.37
C LEU A 241 -20.59 -3.85 -9.13
N VAL A 242 -20.41 -4.89 -8.32
CA VAL A 242 -21.40 -5.97 -8.13
C VAL A 242 -22.20 -5.82 -6.86
N GLU A 243 -21.67 -5.14 -5.86
CA GLU A 243 -22.37 -4.85 -4.62
C GLU A 243 -21.81 -3.59 -3.98
N GLN A 244 -22.66 -2.76 -3.37
CA GLN A 244 -22.25 -1.58 -2.60
C GLN A 244 -23.22 -1.29 -1.46
N GLY A 245 -22.69 -0.71 -0.38
CA GLY A 245 -23.51 -0.33 0.76
C GLY A 245 -22.69 -0.05 2.02
N PRO A 246 -23.37 0.21 3.14
CA PRO A 246 -22.71 0.35 4.44
C PRO A 246 -21.84 -0.86 4.77
N THR A 247 -20.65 -0.62 5.30
CA THR A 247 -19.64 -1.67 5.58
C THR A 247 -20.22 -2.80 6.41
N ALA A 248 -20.93 -2.48 7.50
CA ALA A 248 -21.56 -3.49 8.35
C ALA A 248 -22.50 -4.42 7.55
N LYS A 249 -23.36 -3.83 6.68
CA LYS A 249 -24.31 -4.60 5.88
C LYS A 249 -23.62 -5.55 4.91
N ILE A 250 -22.58 -5.09 4.21
CA ILE A 250 -21.84 -5.88 3.24
C ILE A 250 -21.12 -7.05 3.92
N PHE A 251 -20.57 -6.83 5.10
CA PHE A 251 -19.83 -7.87 5.83
C PHE A 251 -20.74 -8.87 6.57
N ASP A 252 -21.86 -8.41 7.10
CA ASP A 252 -22.75 -9.27 7.91
C ASP A 252 -23.79 -10.00 7.05
N ASN A 253 -24.20 -9.42 5.92
CA ASN A 253 -25.24 -9.99 5.05
C ASN A 253 -24.96 -9.70 3.57
N PRO A 254 -23.85 -10.24 2.99
CA PRO A 254 -23.53 -10.07 1.58
C PRO A 254 -24.57 -10.74 0.68
N GLN A 255 -25.04 -10.03 -0.33
CA GLN A 255 -26.09 -10.50 -1.23
C GLN A 255 -25.52 -11.14 -2.50
N HIS A 256 -24.43 -10.57 -3.03
CA HIS A 256 -23.83 -11.05 -4.27
C HIS A 256 -22.89 -12.25 -4.01
N SER A 257 -22.98 -13.29 -4.85
CA SER A 257 -22.19 -14.53 -4.70
C SER A 257 -20.69 -14.29 -4.66
N TYR A 258 -20.19 -13.33 -5.45
CA TYR A 258 -18.78 -12.96 -5.43
C TYR A 258 -18.37 -12.33 -4.09
N THR A 259 -19.20 -11.45 -3.52
CA THR A 259 -18.94 -10.86 -2.18
C THR A 259 -18.88 -11.94 -1.11
N GLN A 260 -19.81 -12.91 -1.17
CA GLN A 260 -19.82 -14.07 -0.27
C GLN A 260 -18.53 -14.88 -0.40
N HIS A 261 -18.10 -15.15 -1.64
CA HIS A 261 -16.85 -15.85 -1.92
C HIS A 261 -15.63 -15.09 -1.40
N LEU A 262 -15.56 -13.78 -1.67
CA LEU A 262 -14.47 -12.91 -1.22
C LEU A 262 -14.34 -12.90 0.30
N LEU A 263 -15.45 -12.78 1.04
CA LEU A 263 -15.47 -12.82 2.50
C LEU A 263 -15.21 -14.22 3.08
N ALA A 264 -15.57 -15.27 2.34
CA ALA A 264 -15.31 -16.66 2.73
C ALA A 264 -13.84 -17.06 2.52
N ALA A 265 -13.13 -16.38 1.61
CA ALA A 265 -11.71 -16.63 1.31
C ALA A 265 -10.75 -16.19 2.44
N GLU A 266 -11.22 -15.39 3.41
CA GLU A 266 -10.43 -15.12 4.62
C GLU A 266 -10.13 -16.45 5.32
N PRO A 267 -8.85 -16.74 5.65
CA PRO A 267 -8.49 -17.97 6.35
C PRO A 267 -9.24 -18.07 7.68
N LYS A 268 -10.09 -19.07 7.81
CA LYS A 268 -10.88 -19.35 9.01
C LYS A 268 -10.47 -20.69 9.58
N GLY A 269 -10.47 -20.81 10.91
CA GLY A 269 -10.20 -22.06 11.58
C GLY A 269 -8.98 -22.01 12.50
N LYS A 270 -8.70 -23.16 13.09
CA LYS A 270 -7.50 -23.35 13.92
C LYS A 270 -6.53 -24.24 13.14
N PRO A 271 -5.22 -24.01 13.25
CA PRO A 271 -4.24 -24.92 12.68
C PRO A 271 -4.49 -26.33 13.25
N VAL A 272 -4.40 -27.34 12.40
CA VAL A 272 -4.43 -28.72 12.86
C VAL A 272 -3.23 -28.91 13.78
N ALA A 273 -3.48 -29.35 15.02
CA ALA A 273 -2.39 -29.68 15.93
C ALA A 273 -1.61 -30.84 15.30
N ALA A 274 -0.32 -30.65 15.18
CA ALA A 274 0.54 -31.69 14.68
C ALA A 274 0.63 -32.84 15.68
N ALA A 275 0.92 -34.03 15.18
CA ALA A 275 1.21 -35.18 16.02
C ALA A 275 2.42 -34.87 16.91
N ALA A 276 2.31 -35.12 18.21
CA ALA A 276 3.37 -34.79 19.17
C ALA A 276 4.69 -35.53 18.85
N ASP A 277 4.59 -36.66 18.17
CA ASP A 277 5.67 -37.55 17.73
C ASP A 277 6.08 -37.34 16.27
N ALA A 278 5.55 -36.32 15.56
CA ALA A 278 5.94 -36.03 14.19
C ALA A 278 7.45 -35.77 14.09
N PRO A 279 8.16 -36.43 13.15
CA PRO A 279 9.60 -36.27 13.00
C PRO A 279 9.97 -34.83 12.58
N SER A 280 11.11 -34.34 13.07
CA SER A 280 11.66 -33.06 12.63
C SER A 280 12.19 -33.20 11.21
N ILE A 281 11.74 -32.29 10.32
CA ILE A 281 12.22 -32.20 8.94
C ILE A 281 13.41 -31.25 8.85
N VAL A 282 13.30 -30.09 9.51
CA VAL A 282 14.37 -29.08 9.60
C VAL A 282 14.52 -28.65 11.04
N GLU A 283 15.70 -28.85 11.61
CA GLU A 283 16.06 -28.36 12.94
C GLU A 283 17.28 -27.45 12.83
N ALA A 284 17.20 -26.27 13.37
CA ALA A 284 18.34 -25.37 13.51
C ALA A 284 18.55 -25.00 14.97
N GLN A 285 19.81 -25.02 15.40
CA GLN A 285 20.20 -24.63 16.76
C GLN A 285 21.28 -23.54 16.68
N ASP A 286 21.08 -22.49 17.47
CA ASP A 286 21.97 -21.32 17.59
C ASP A 286 22.42 -20.76 16.22
N LEU A 287 21.47 -20.68 15.27
CA LEU A 287 21.78 -20.23 13.91
C LEU A 287 22.13 -18.74 13.90
N LYS A 288 23.28 -18.41 13.29
CA LYS A 288 23.79 -17.05 13.14
C LYS A 288 24.07 -16.76 11.68
N VAL A 289 23.59 -15.63 11.20
CA VAL A 289 23.93 -15.10 9.88
C VAL A 289 24.40 -13.67 10.05
N TRP A 290 25.71 -13.46 9.93
CA TRP A 290 26.37 -12.19 10.17
C TRP A 290 27.05 -11.69 8.90
N PHE A 291 26.69 -10.49 8.46
CA PHE A 291 27.29 -9.85 7.30
C PHE A 291 28.45 -8.94 7.72
N PRO A 292 29.69 -9.15 7.19
CA PRO A 292 30.84 -8.35 7.59
C PRO A 292 30.77 -6.93 7.03
N ILE A 293 30.94 -5.91 7.89
CA ILE A 293 31.11 -4.52 7.49
C ILE A 293 32.57 -4.30 7.15
N LYS A 294 32.87 -4.06 5.87
CA LYS A 294 34.24 -3.83 5.36
C LYS A 294 34.46 -2.33 5.13
N ARG A 295 35.58 -1.77 5.65
CA ARG A 295 35.95 -0.37 5.43
C ARG A 295 37.39 -0.24 4.93
N GLY A 296 37.68 0.89 4.27
CA GLY A 296 38.98 1.24 3.73
C GLY A 296 39.35 0.52 2.43
N VAL A 297 40.46 0.93 1.79
CA VAL A 297 40.96 0.40 0.52
C VAL A 297 41.28 -1.11 0.62
N LEU A 298 41.75 -1.55 1.78
CA LEU A 298 42.09 -2.95 2.06
C LEU A 298 40.88 -3.79 2.51
N ARG A 299 39.65 -3.24 2.47
CA ARG A 299 38.40 -3.94 2.84
C ARG A 299 38.47 -4.68 4.19
N ARG A 300 39.10 -4.09 5.21
CA ARG A 300 39.18 -4.69 6.55
C ARG A 300 37.81 -4.75 7.19
N VAL A 301 37.49 -5.92 7.81
CA VAL A 301 36.26 -6.09 8.57
C VAL A 301 36.35 -5.27 9.85
N VAL A 302 35.45 -4.31 10.02
CA VAL A 302 35.37 -3.41 11.18
C VAL A 302 34.18 -3.73 12.09
N GLY A 303 33.33 -4.67 11.70
CA GLY A 303 32.16 -5.10 12.46
C GLY A 303 31.28 -6.03 11.64
N HIS A 304 30.13 -6.41 12.20
CA HIS A 304 29.13 -7.27 11.52
C HIS A 304 27.74 -6.72 11.69
N ILE A 305 26.91 -6.83 10.65
CA ILE A 305 25.47 -6.74 10.76
C ILE A 305 24.96 -8.12 11.14
N LYS A 306 24.45 -8.26 12.34
CA LYS A 306 23.91 -9.51 12.87
C LYS A 306 22.45 -9.65 12.45
N ALA A 307 22.22 -10.13 11.23
CA ALA A 307 20.87 -10.27 10.69
C ALA A 307 20.07 -11.40 11.36
N VAL A 308 20.75 -12.47 11.74
CA VAL A 308 20.24 -13.55 12.60
C VAL A 308 21.31 -13.80 13.65
N ASP A 309 20.94 -13.84 14.94
CA ASP A 309 21.88 -13.94 16.05
C ASP A 309 21.36 -14.93 17.10
N GLY A 310 21.70 -16.23 16.93
CA GLY A 310 21.38 -17.29 17.88
C GLY A 310 19.93 -17.77 17.83
N VAL A 311 19.34 -17.91 16.65
CA VAL A 311 17.95 -18.38 16.50
C VAL A 311 17.90 -19.91 16.40
N SER A 312 17.00 -20.54 17.17
CA SER A 312 16.67 -21.96 17.04
C SER A 312 15.26 -22.13 16.54
N VAL A 313 15.05 -23.07 15.61
CA VAL A 313 13.75 -23.38 15.01
C VAL A 313 13.65 -24.85 14.70
N ASP A 314 12.47 -25.44 14.92
CA ASP A 314 12.13 -26.82 14.58
C ASP A 314 10.88 -26.83 13.69
N VAL A 315 11.00 -27.45 12.51
CA VAL A 315 9.88 -27.63 11.57
C VAL A 315 9.65 -29.13 11.42
N ARG A 316 8.48 -29.59 11.85
CA ARG A 316 8.11 -31.00 11.84
C ARG A 316 7.27 -31.36 10.63
N GLU A 317 7.21 -32.64 10.31
CA GLU A 317 6.41 -33.18 9.22
C GLU A 317 4.93 -32.79 9.34
N GLY A 318 4.33 -32.28 8.26
CA GLY A 318 2.93 -31.83 8.24
C GLY A 318 2.66 -30.51 9.00
N HIS A 319 3.69 -29.84 9.55
CA HIS A 319 3.53 -28.58 10.27
C HIS A 319 3.83 -27.36 9.40
N THR A 320 3.17 -26.26 9.77
CA THR A 320 3.51 -24.92 9.27
C THR A 320 4.03 -24.09 10.43
N VAL A 321 5.27 -23.63 10.34
CA VAL A 321 5.87 -22.70 11.29
C VAL A 321 5.86 -21.29 10.69
N GLY A 322 5.15 -20.35 11.33
CA GLY A 322 5.09 -18.95 10.93
C GLY A 322 6.23 -18.14 11.57
N ILE A 323 7.06 -17.48 10.75
CA ILE A 323 8.08 -16.54 11.23
C ILE A 323 7.56 -15.13 10.98
N VAL A 324 7.28 -14.40 12.05
CA VAL A 324 6.70 -13.06 12.03
C VAL A 324 7.65 -12.02 12.62
N GLY A 325 7.48 -10.76 12.27
CA GLY A 325 8.28 -9.63 12.75
C GLY A 325 8.33 -8.49 11.77
N GLU A 326 8.92 -7.38 12.17
CA GLU A 326 9.05 -6.16 11.36
C GLU A 326 9.93 -6.35 10.11
N SER A 327 9.82 -5.46 9.15
CA SER A 327 10.71 -5.43 7.97
C SER A 327 12.16 -5.23 8.44
N GLY A 328 13.10 -6.04 7.88
CA GLY A 328 14.50 -6.01 8.30
C GLY A 328 14.83 -6.77 9.59
N SER A 329 13.88 -7.45 10.24
CA SER A 329 14.13 -8.26 11.45
C SER A 329 14.88 -9.60 11.19
N GLY A 330 15.28 -9.87 9.94
CA GLY A 330 16.07 -11.05 9.59
C GLY A 330 15.27 -12.29 9.15
N LYS A 331 13.94 -12.22 9.00
CA LYS A 331 13.08 -13.36 8.61
C LYS A 331 13.54 -14.07 7.32
N THR A 332 13.72 -13.31 6.27
CA THR A 332 14.20 -13.83 4.98
C THR A 332 15.63 -14.37 5.11
N THR A 333 16.48 -13.68 5.86
CA THR A 333 17.87 -14.12 6.11
C THR A 333 17.90 -15.44 6.89
N LEU A 334 16.98 -15.62 7.87
CA LEU A 334 16.81 -16.87 8.57
C LEU A 334 16.44 -18.01 7.62
N ALA A 335 15.43 -17.79 6.76
CA ALA A 335 15.03 -18.78 5.75
C ALA A 335 16.18 -19.13 4.79
N LEU A 336 16.90 -18.13 4.28
CA LEU A 336 18.07 -18.34 3.41
C LEU A 336 19.22 -19.07 4.14
N GLY A 337 19.42 -18.78 5.42
CA GLY A 337 20.38 -19.48 6.28
C GLY A 337 20.02 -20.95 6.45
N LEU A 338 18.75 -21.27 6.75
CA LEU A 338 18.23 -22.65 6.85
C LEU A 338 18.42 -23.44 5.56
N LEU A 339 18.19 -22.80 4.41
CA LEU A 339 18.39 -23.40 3.08
C LEU A 339 19.84 -23.42 2.64
N ARG A 340 20.79 -22.98 3.48
CA ARG A 340 22.22 -22.88 3.14
C ARG A 340 22.52 -21.99 1.92
N MET A 341 21.59 -21.07 1.59
CA MET A 341 21.78 -20.08 0.52
C MET A 341 22.62 -18.88 0.99
N GLU A 342 22.66 -18.65 2.32
CA GLU A 342 23.54 -17.68 2.98
C GLU A 342 24.52 -18.40 3.92
N ARG A 343 25.71 -17.82 4.11
CA ARG A 343 26.66 -18.34 5.10
C ARG A 343 26.11 -18.19 6.50
N SER A 344 26.09 -19.30 7.24
CA SER A 344 25.59 -19.35 8.59
C SER A 344 26.53 -20.14 9.52
N GLU A 345 26.47 -19.84 10.81
CA GLU A 345 27.07 -20.61 11.90
C GLU A 345 25.94 -21.22 12.73
N GLY A 346 26.24 -22.25 13.49
CA GLY A 346 25.28 -23.03 14.25
C GLY A 346 25.08 -24.42 13.66
N THR A 347 24.04 -25.13 14.07
CA THR A 347 23.73 -26.47 13.55
C THR A 347 22.47 -26.43 12.71
N ILE A 348 22.47 -27.09 11.55
CA ILE A 348 21.27 -27.29 10.71
C ILE A 348 21.19 -28.78 10.38
N VAL A 349 20.11 -29.41 10.83
CA VAL A 349 19.78 -30.80 10.55
C VAL A 349 18.59 -30.84 9.61
N PHE A 350 18.72 -31.54 8.50
CA PHE A 350 17.65 -31.79 7.53
C PHE A 350 17.44 -33.30 7.39
N LEU A 351 16.23 -33.78 7.63
CA LEU A 351 15.88 -35.20 7.61
C LEU A 351 16.87 -36.08 8.43
N GLY A 352 17.27 -35.59 9.60
CA GLY A 352 18.21 -36.32 10.48
C GLY A 352 19.70 -36.19 10.10
N GLN A 353 20.02 -35.49 9.01
CA GLN A 353 21.42 -35.30 8.59
C GLN A 353 21.86 -33.86 8.88
N ASN A 354 23.03 -33.71 9.51
CA ASN A 354 23.64 -32.39 9.66
C ASN A 354 24.17 -31.91 8.32
N ILE A 355 23.57 -30.83 7.80
CA ILE A 355 23.93 -30.22 6.51
C ILE A 355 24.83 -29.00 6.68
N GLN A 356 25.14 -28.57 7.91
CA GLN A 356 26.02 -27.45 8.16
C GLN A 356 27.46 -27.79 7.76
N GLY A 357 28.10 -26.89 7.00
CA GLY A 357 29.47 -27.09 6.49
C GLY A 357 29.60 -28.01 5.25
N GLN A 358 28.54 -28.66 4.81
CA GLN A 358 28.59 -29.48 3.59
C GLN A 358 28.80 -28.61 2.35
N SER A 359 29.42 -29.18 1.32
CA SER A 359 29.66 -28.49 0.05
C SER A 359 28.35 -28.36 -0.75
N TRP A 360 28.27 -27.38 -1.65
CA TRP A 360 27.15 -27.22 -2.59
C TRP A 360 26.91 -28.45 -3.47
N LYS A 361 27.97 -29.25 -3.72
CA LYS A 361 27.85 -30.48 -4.52
C LYS A 361 27.12 -31.57 -3.74
N ASP A 362 27.36 -31.64 -2.43
CA ASP A 362 26.74 -32.64 -1.54
C ASP A 362 25.31 -32.29 -1.17
N LEU A 363 24.94 -31.01 -1.26
CA LEU A 363 23.57 -30.50 -0.97
C LEU A 363 22.62 -30.54 -2.19
N ARG A 364 23.16 -30.77 -3.40
CA ARG A 364 22.34 -30.94 -4.61
C ARG A 364 22.01 -32.41 -4.81
N PRO A 365 20.74 -32.78 -4.99
CA PRO A 365 20.35 -34.13 -5.39
C PRO A 365 20.88 -34.49 -6.78
#